data_0c4e4dbbcb38eebc411c04a02947d6ef
#
_entry.id   0c4e4dbbcb38eebc411c04a02947d6ef
#
_cell.length_a   1.000
_cell.length_b   1.000
_cell.length_c   1.000
_cell.angle_alpha   90.00
_cell.angle_beta   90.00
_cell.angle_gamma   90.00
#
_symmetry.space_group_name_H-M   'P 1'
#
loop_
_entity.id
_entity.type
_entity.pdbx_description
1 polymer ?
#
loop_
_entity_poly.entity_id
_entity_poly.type
_entity_poly.pdbx_seq_one_letter_code
_entity_poly.pdbx_strand_id
1 'polypeptide(L)'
;MPSSPTTLPFEELAEAIKGRRSDYGHISGLQLDRFAPGEAWSSLPYRPVFVGDAETGVLHGGVVTAMLDESCGMAVQLALDGTRAIATLDLRIDYQKPATPGLDIKAHSVCYRTTRSIAFVRSTAYQESEDDPVATATACFMIGANRTNMLADRRMDTRKLPTLEAPEDPDGPFANSPFARALGIRVNDDGTLTMPFSPKIIGNPILPAIHGGMTGAFLETTAILGVRRELGIAALPKPIGLTVNYLRSGRALDTIANVSIVKQGRRIVAFEARAWQDDPDRPIASAFGHFMLRPTPGNDEE
;
A
#
# COMPACT_ATOMS: atom_id res chain seq x y z
N MET A 1 42.35 5.34 7.54
CA MET A 1 41.35 4.39 8.04
C MET A 1 40.00 5.08 7.94
N PRO A 2 39.01 4.58 7.22
CA PRO A 2 37.70 5.19 7.25
C PRO A 2 37.11 4.99 8.66
N SER A 3 36.70 6.08 9.30
CA SER A 3 36.02 6.09 10.58
C SER A 3 34.82 5.13 10.52
N SER A 4 34.73 4.22 11.48
CA SER A 4 33.54 3.38 11.66
C SER A 4 32.31 4.30 11.71
N PRO A 5 31.23 4.02 10.98
CA PRO A 5 30.03 4.83 11.06
C PRO A 5 29.53 4.80 12.52
N THR A 6 29.44 5.97 13.12
CA THR A 6 28.90 6.14 14.46
C THR A 6 27.46 5.64 14.42
N THR A 7 27.17 4.55 15.08
CA THR A 7 25.79 4.08 15.31
C THR A 7 25.10 5.10 16.19
N LEU A 8 24.01 5.69 15.73
CA LEU A 8 23.19 6.58 16.56
C LEU A 8 22.58 5.82 17.74
N PRO A 9 22.36 6.46 18.87
CA PRO A 9 21.50 5.92 19.91
C PRO A 9 20.14 5.53 19.30
N PHE A 10 19.54 4.45 19.80
CA PHE A 10 18.30 3.91 19.21
C PHE A 10 17.15 4.94 19.17
N GLU A 11 17.01 5.75 20.19
CA GLU A 11 16.01 6.83 20.25
C GLU A 11 16.20 7.87 19.13
N GLU A 12 17.45 8.28 18.87
CA GLU A 12 17.76 9.23 17.80
C GLU A 12 17.50 8.60 16.42
N LEU A 13 17.77 7.30 16.26
CA LEU A 13 17.45 6.54 15.07
C LEU A 13 15.94 6.53 14.81
N ALA A 14 15.15 6.20 15.82
CA ALA A 14 13.70 6.12 15.71
C ALA A 14 13.07 7.49 15.35
N GLU A 15 13.54 8.56 15.97
CA GLU A 15 13.10 9.92 15.59
C GLU A 15 13.52 10.30 14.17
N ALA A 16 14.68 9.85 13.71
CA ALA A 16 15.10 10.04 12.33
C ALA A 16 14.21 9.26 11.34
N ILE A 17 13.83 8.04 11.67
CA ILE A 17 12.88 7.22 10.86
C ILE A 17 11.51 7.89 10.83
N LYS A 18 11.01 8.35 11.98
CA LYS A 18 9.75 9.09 12.11
C LYS A 18 9.71 10.35 11.23
N GLY A 19 10.83 11.08 11.15
CA GLY A 19 10.94 12.27 10.30
C GLY A 19 11.14 11.99 8.81
N ARG A 20 11.38 10.74 8.41
CA ARG A 20 11.74 10.32 7.05
C ARG A 20 10.71 9.42 6.38
N ARG A 21 9.47 9.54 6.77
CA ARG A 21 8.37 8.86 6.08
C ARG A 21 8.39 9.21 4.58
N SER A 22 7.82 8.32 3.78
CA SER A 22 7.56 8.59 2.36
C SER A 22 6.74 9.87 2.17
N ASP A 23 6.75 10.45 0.99
CA ASP A 23 5.85 11.57 0.68
C ASP A 23 4.39 11.17 0.92
N TYR A 24 4.02 9.94 0.52
CA TYR A 24 2.71 9.39 0.82
C TYR A 24 2.45 9.31 2.33
N GLY A 25 3.40 8.82 3.12
CA GLY A 25 3.28 8.72 4.57
C GLY A 25 3.04 10.08 5.23
N HIS A 26 3.68 11.14 4.74
CA HIS A 26 3.44 12.51 5.20
C HIS A 26 2.05 13.04 4.79
N ILE A 27 1.69 12.87 3.51
CA ILE A 27 0.42 13.36 2.94
C ILE A 27 -0.78 12.62 3.55
N SER A 28 -0.65 11.33 3.81
CA SER A 28 -1.71 10.52 4.41
C SER A 28 -1.93 10.83 5.89
N GLY A 29 -0.92 11.35 6.56
CA GLY A 29 -0.95 11.57 8.00
C GLY A 29 -0.58 10.32 8.81
N LEU A 30 0.03 9.30 8.15
CA LEU A 30 0.56 8.12 8.85
C LEU A 30 1.55 8.56 9.92
N GLN A 31 1.47 8.00 11.12
CA GLN A 31 2.35 8.30 12.24
C GLN A 31 3.03 7.03 12.75
N LEU A 32 4.27 7.15 13.21
CA LEU A 32 4.94 6.16 14.03
C LEU A 32 4.70 6.53 15.50
N ASP A 33 3.82 5.79 16.17
CA ASP A 33 3.36 6.11 17.53
C ASP A 33 4.31 5.56 18.59
N ARG A 34 4.76 4.32 18.41
CA ARG A 34 5.68 3.61 19.29
C ARG A 34 6.64 2.78 18.47
N PHE A 35 7.82 2.54 19.01
CA PHE A 35 8.86 1.75 18.37
C PHE A 35 9.67 0.94 19.37
N ALA A 36 10.22 -0.17 18.90
CA ALA A 36 11.24 -0.97 19.59
C ALA A 36 12.20 -1.53 18.53
N PRO A 37 13.33 -2.14 18.89
CA PRO A 37 14.22 -2.76 17.92
C PRO A 37 13.49 -3.78 17.05
N GLY A 38 13.37 -3.47 15.74
CA GLY A 38 12.64 -4.30 14.78
C GLY A 38 11.12 -4.24 14.88
N GLU A 39 10.53 -3.36 15.69
CA GLU A 39 9.09 -3.24 15.86
C GLU A 39 8.61 -1.81 15.65
N ALA A 40 7.50 -1.65 14.95
CA ALA A 40 6.86 -0.37 14.69
C ALA A 40 5.35 -0.46 14.97
N TRP A 41 4.84 0.47 15.77
CA TRP A 41 3.41 0.73 15.93
C TRP A 41 3.09 2.04 15.23
N SER A 42 2.17 1.99 14.31
CA SER A 42 1.78 3.15 13.51
C SER A 42 0.27 3.34 13.50
N SER A 43 -0.18 4.55 13.24
CA SER A 43 -1.58 4.89 13.07
C SER A 43 -1.79 5.74 11.83
N LEU A 44 -2.95 5.57 11.21
CA LEU A 44 -3.42 6.35 10.09
C LEU A 44 -4.82 6.88 10.45
N PRO A 45 -4.99 8.22 10.51
CA PRO A 45 -6.28 8.80 10.86
C PRO A 45 -7.31 8.52 9.77
N TYR A 46 -8.56 8.24 10.20
CA TYR A 46 -9.66 8.15 9.26
C TYR A 46 -9.87 9.48 8.55
N ARG A 47 -9.95 9.42 7.23
CA ARG A 47 -10.26 10.59 6.39
C ARG A 47 -11.24 10.19 5.30
N PRO A 48 -12.25 11.02 4.98
CA PRO A 48 -13.22 10.72 3.90
C PRO A 48 -12.55 10.40 2.56
N VAL A 49 -11.38 10.98 2.28
CA VAL A 49 -10.60 10.72 1.06
C VAL A 49 -10.06 9.28 0.98
N PHE A 50 -9.98 8.55 2.09
CA PHE A 50 -9.53 7.17 2.13
C PHE A 50 -10.66 6.15 1.92
N VAL A 51 -11.88 6.61 1.79
CA VAL A 51 -13.05 5.76 1.61
C VAL A 51 -13.00 5.08 0.23
N GLY A 52 -13.26 3.78 0.23
CA GLY A 52 -13.35 2.95 -0.96
C GLY A 52 -14.79 2.77 -1.46
N ASP A 53 -15.75 2.95 -0.58
CA ASP A 53 -17.18 2.85 -0.85
C ASP A 53 -17.92 3.99 -0.12
N ALA A 54 -18.27 5.03 -0.86
CA ALA A 54 -18.90 6.23 -0.32
C ALA A 54 -20.27 5.96 0.34
N GLU A 55 -20.96 4.88 -0.04
CA GLU A 55 -22.25 4.50 0.55
C GLU A 55 -22.09 3.96 1.97
N THR A 56 -21.00 3.24 2.22
CA THR A 56 -20.74 2.59 3.51
C THR A 56 -19.73 3.33 4.37
N GLY A 57 -18.90 4.20 3.79
CA GLY A 57 -17.81 4.87 4.48
C GLY A 57 -16.61 3.96 4.79
N VAL A 58 -16.61 2.73 4.33
CA VAL A 58 -15.52 1.77 4.55
C VAL A 58 -14.25 2.22 3.83
N LEU A 59 -13.10 2.12 4.50
CA LEU A 59 -11.80 2.43 3.91
C LEU A 59 -11.50 1.53 2.71
N HIS A 60 -10.85 2.10 1.69
CA HIS A 60 -10.35 1.34 0.55
C HIS A 60 -9.25 0.35 1.02
N GLY A 61 -9.32 -0.91 0.57
CA GLY A 61 -8.29 -1.91 0.90
C GLY A 61 -6.88 -1.43 0.57
N GLY A 62 -6.71 -0.73 -0.54
CA GLY A 62 -5.43 -0.13 -0.93
C GLY A 62 -4.85 0.88 0.06
N VAL A 63 -5.68 1.53 0.88
CA VAL A 63 -5.19 2.37 2.00
C VAL A 63 -4.54 1.50 3.07
N VAL A 64 -5.17 0.38 3.38
CA VAL A 64 -4.63 -0.62 4.33
C VAL A 64 -3.34 -1.22 3.77
N THR A 65 -3.32 -1.56 2.48
CA THR A 65 -2.13 -2.05 1.75
C THR A 65 -0.97 -1.07 1.86
N ALA A 66 -1.20 0.21 1.58
CA ALA A 66 -0.16 1.24 1.62
C ALA A 66 0.35 1.48 3.05
N MET A 67 -0.54 1.47 4.04
CA MET A 67 -0.17 1.58 5.44
C MET A 67 0.69 0.41 5.91
N LEU A 68 0.30 -0.82 5.56
CA LEU A 68 1.02 -2.02 5.95
C LEU A 68 2.42 -2.08 5.32
N ASP A 69 2.57 -1.72 4.05
CA ASP A 69 3.88 -1.64 3.37
C ASP A 69 4.81 -0.63 4.07
N GLU A 70 4.34 0.58 4.33
CA GLU A 70 5.10 1.63 5.03
C GLU A 70 5.48 1.18 6.45
N SER A 71 4.52 0.65 7.22
CA SER A 71 4.75 0.18 8.60
C SER A 71 5.74 -0.98 8.66
N CYS A 72 5.65 -1.93 7.73
CA CYS A 72 6.63 -3.01 7.59
C CYS A 72 8.02 -2.45 7.26
N GLY A 73 8.11 -1.48 6.36
CA GLY A 73 9.35 -0.78 6.02
C GLY A 73 9.98 -0.09 7.24
N MET A 74 9.18 0.58 8.07
CA MET A 74 9.65 1.19 9.32
C MET A 74 10.22 0.14 10.29
N ALA A 75 9.54 -1.00 10.48
CA ALA A 75 10.02 -2.08 11.33
C ALA A 75 11.37 -2.65 10.83
N VAL A 76 11.55 -2.80 9.50
CA VAL A 76 12.83 -3.20 8.92
C VAL A 76 13.92 -2.17 9.20
N GLN A 77 13.65 -0.87 9.03
CA GLN A 77 14.62 0.18 9.30
C GLN A 77 15.04 0.20 10.78
N LEU A 78 14.10 -0.03 11.70
CA LEU A 78 14.37 -0.16 13.14
C LEU A 78 15.21 -1.41 13.46
N ALA A 79 15.12 -2.48 12.65
CA ALA A 79 15.97 -3.67 12.79
C ALA A 79 17.37 -3.50 12.16
N LEU A 80 17.55 -2.54 11.24
CA LEU A 80 18.78 -2.33 10.47
C LEU A 80 19.54 -1.05 10.87
N ASP A 81 19.25 -0.46 12.01
CA ASP A 81 19.83 0.81 12.46
C ASP A 81 19.70 1.95 11.42
N GLY A 82 18.68 1.91 10.56
CA GLY A 82 18.40 2.94 9.54
C GLY A 82 19.52 3.18 8.53
N THR A 83 20.51 2.29 8.46
CA THR A 83 21.75 2.51 7.69
C THR A 83 21.72 1.91 6.29
N ARG A 84 20.65 1.25 5.89
CA ARG A 84 20.60 0.52 4.61
C ARG A 84 19.33 0.84 3.83
N ALA A 85 19.47 0.99 2.52
CA ALA A 85 18.32 1.07 1.65
C ALA A 85 17.55 -0.26 1.67
N ILE A 86 16.24 -0.19 1.63
CA ILE A 86 15.36 -1.36 1.53
C ILE A 86 14.41 -1.18 0.35
N ALA A 87 13.96 -2.31 -0.20
CA ALA A 87 12.92 -2.35 -1.23
C ALA A 87 12.01 -3.56 -0.98
N THR A 88 10.71 -3.35 -1.03
CA THR A 88 9.72 -4.43 -0.89
C THR A 88 9.87 -5.40 -2.06
N LEU A 89 9.94 -6.70 -1.78
CA LEU A 89 9.96 -7.78 -2.77
C LEU A 89 8.57 -8.36 -2.97
N ASP A 90 7.89 -8.61 -1.87
CA ASP A 90 6.52 -9.07 -1.86
C ASP A 90 5.76 -8.54 -0.64
N LEU A 91 4.45 -8.49 -0.77
CA LEU A 91 3.53 -8.16 0.31
C LEU A 91 2.27 -9.00 0.13
N ARG A 92 1.98 -9.87 1.11
CA ARG A 92 0.73 -10.61 1.18
C ARG A 92 -0.14 -10.03 2.28
N ILE A 93 -1.40 -9.79 1.97
CA ILE A 93 -2.42 -9.28 2.90
C ILE A 93 -3.59 -10.24 2.91
N ASP A 94 -4.04 -10.61 4.10
CA ASP A 94 -5.28 -11.34 4.35
C ASP A 94 -6.27 -10.39 5.06
N TYR A 95 -7.32 -9.97 4.36
CA TYR A 95 -8.38 -9.09 4.89
C TYR A 95 -9.38 -9.91 5.67
N GLN A 96 -9.61 -9.57 6.91
CA GLN A 96 -10.45 -10.35 7.83
C GLN A 96 -11.82 -9.71 8.03
N LYS A 97 -11.87 -8.37 8.08
CA LYS A 97 -13.14 -7.62 8.19
C LYS A 97 -13.00 -6.22 7.56
N PRO A 98 -14.11 -5.57 7.19
CA PRO A 98 -14.09 -4.16 6.81
C PRO A 98 -13.63 -3.30 7.98
N ALA A 99 -12.87 -2.25 7.71
CA ALA A 99 -12.57 -1.23 8.71
C ALA A 99 -13.86 -0.45 9.05
N THR A 100 -14.16 -0.30 10.33
CA THR A 100 -15.30 0.49 10.81
C THR A 100 -15.13 1.95 10.41
N PRO A 101 -16.12 2.56 9.73
CA PRO A 101 -16.07 3.96 9.34
C PRO A 101 -15.90 4.90 10.53
N GLY A 102 -15.12 5.96 10.34
CA GLY A 102 -14.87 6.98 11.36
C GLY A 102 -13.80 6.63 12.38
N LEU A 103 -13.31 5.38 12.42
CA LEU A 103 -12.24 4.97 13.33
C LEU A 103 -10.89 4.94 12.61
N ASP A 104 -9.86 5.45 13.27
CA ASP A 104 -8.48 5.36 12.82
C ASP A 104 -8.06 3.90 12.67
N ILE A 105 -7.16 3.62 11.74
CA ILE A 105 -6.54 2.31 11.60
C ILE A 105 -5.12 2.35 12.15
N LYS A 106 -4.74 1.31 12.86
CA LYS A 106 -3.43 1.11 13.48
C LYS A 106 -2.75 -0.09 12.86
N ALA A 107 -1.43 -0.13 12.90
CA ALA A 107 -0.67 -1.32 12.53
C ALA A 107 0.45 -1.57 13.55
N HIS A 108 0.66 -2.84 13.86
CA HIS A 108 1.82 -3.33 14.57
C HIS A 108 2.61 -4.24 13.63
N SER A 109 3.85 -3.86 13.34
CA SER A 109 4.74 -4.54 12.41
C SER A 109 5.99 -5.02 13.14
N VAL A 110 6.36 -6.28 12.89
CA VAL A 110 7.51 -6.95 13.53
C VAL A 110 8.43 -7.53 12.45
N CYS A 111 9.65 -6.99 12.34
CA CYS A 111 10.73 -7.58 11.57
C CYS A 111 11.33 -8.73 12.39
N TYR A 112 10.81 -9.93 12.21
CA TYR A 112 11.17 -11.08 13.05
C TYR A 112 12.46 -11.76 12.62
N ARG A 113 12.99 -11.45 11.44
CA ARG A 113 14.25 -11.99 10.95
C ARG A 113 14.88 -11.08 9.90
N THR A 114 16.18 -10.88 10.03
CA THR A 114 17.02 -10.28 9.00
C THR A 114 18.13 -11.27 8.62
N THR A 115 18.49 -11.26 7.34
CA THR A 115 19.69 -11.92 6.79
C THR A 115 20.62 -10.86 6.21
N ARG A 116 21.69 -11.28 5.55
CA ARG A 116 22.58 -10.33 4.86
C ARG A 116 21.84 -9.45 3.82
N SER A 117 20.82 -10.01 3.15
CA SER A 117 20.17 -9.40 1.97
C SER A 117 18.66 -9.33 2.06
N ILE A 118 18.02 -10.00 3.00
CA ILE A 118 16.55 -10.08 3.11
C ILE A 118 16.12 -9.83 4.55
N ALA A 119 15.05 -9.06 4.69
CA ALA A 119 14.29 -8.91 5.94
C ALA A 119 12.90 -9.52 5.78
N PHE A 120 12.40 -10.16 6.83
CA PHE A 120 11.09 -10.81 6.90
C PHE A 120 10.25 -10.11 7.97
N VAL A 121 9.04 -9.72 7.60
CA VAL A 121 8.15 -8.93 8.45
C VAL A 121 6.76 -9.56 8.49
N ARG A 122 6.11 -9.45 9.63
CA ARG A 122 4.66 -9.65 9.77
C ARG A 122 4.04 -8.40 10.36
N SER A 123 2.80 -8.14 10.00
CA SER A 123 2.08 -6.96 10.48
C SER A 123 0.61 -7.29 10.70
N THR A 124 0.03 -6.63 11.69
CA THR A 124 -1.40 -6.70 12.01
C THR A 124 -1.98 -5.30 11.91
N ALA A 125 -2.99 -5.11 11.04
CA ALA A 125 -3.76 -3.88 10.98
C ALA A 125 -5.05 -4.04 11.78
N TYR A 126 -5.34 -3.10 12.67
CA TYR A 126 -6.46 -3.16 13.61
C TYR A 126 -6.99 -1.75 13.91
N GLN A 127 -8.13 -1.65 14.58
CA GLN A 127 -8.68 -0.36 15.03
C GLN A 127 -8.67 -0.26 16.55
N GLU A 128 -9.36 -1.11 17.26
CA GLU A 128 -9.46 -1.08 18.72
C GLU A 128 -8.50 -2.08 19.39
N SER A 129 -8.44 -3.32 18.89
CA SER A 129 -7.61 -4.40 19.45
C SER A 129 -6.86 -5.16 18.35
N GLU A 130 -5.62 -5.55 18.62
CA GLU A 130 -4.83 -6.45 17.78
C GLU A 130 -5.43 -7.86 17.69
N ASP A 131 -6.22 -8.27 18.69
CA ASP A 131 -6.89 -9.59 18.72
C ASP A 131 -8.10 -9.65 17.79
N ASP A 132 -8.57 -8.48 17.28
CA ASP A 132 -9.67 -8.37 16.33
C ASP A 132 -9.23 -7.56 15.10
N PRO A 133 -8.32 -8.12 14.28
CA PRO A 133 -7.71 -7.40 13.19
C PRO A 133 -8.63 -7.13 12.00
N VAL A 134 -8.37 -6.01 11.33
CA VAL A 134 -8.94 -5.68 10.01
C VAL A 134 -8.23 -6.48 8.93
N ALA A 135 -6.90 -6.59 9.03
CA ALA A 135 -6.08 -7.35 8.11
C ALA A 135 -4.78 -7.80 8.79
N THR A 136 -4.21 -8.89 8.29
CA THR A 136 -2.84 -9.30 8.62
C THR A 136 -1.99 -9.32 7.36
N ALA A 137 -0.68 -9.10 7.51
CA ALA A 137 0.25 -9.12 6.39
C ALA A 137 1.55 -9.82 6.71
N THR A 138 2.17 -10.36 5.66
CA THR A 138 3.57 -10.77 5.63
C THR A 138 4.27 -10.09 4.47
N ALA A 139 5.52 -9.68 4.67
CA ALA A 139 6.30 -9.02 3.65
C ALA A 139 7.77 -9.44 3.70
N CYS A 140 8.40 -9.43 2.53
CA CYS A 140 9.85 -9.57 2.39
C CYS A 140 10.45 -8.30 1.80
N PHE A 141 11.58 -7.87 2.35
CA PHE A 141 12.31 -6.71 1.86
C PHE A 141 13.71 -7.10 1.46
N MET A 142 14.14 -6.65 0.30
CA MET A 142 15.55 -6.68 -0.07
C MET A 142 16.31 -5.62 0.74
N ILE A 143 17.47 -5.99 1.27
CA ILE A 143 18.37 -5.11 1.99
C ILE A 143 19.53 -4.75 1.05
N GLY A 144 19.73 -3.47 0.76
CA GLY A 144 20.82 -2.98 -0.08
C GLY A 144 22.20 -3.35 0.45
N ALA A 145 23.15 -3.61 -0.44
CA ALA A 145 24.50 -4.04 -0.08
C ALA A 145 25.32 -2.94 0.62
N ASN A 146 25.13 -1.69 0.19
CA ASN A 146 25.90 -0.56 0.70
C ASN A 146 25.21 0.06 1.92
N ARG A 147 26.00 0.40 2.94
CA ARG A 147 25.55 1.30 3.99
C ARG A 147 25.41 2.68 3.39
N THR A 148 24.21 3.11 3.17
CA THR A 148 23.91 4.51 2.84
C THR A 148 23.75 5.26 4.15
N ASN A 149 24.48 6.37 4.30
CA ASN A 149 24.22 7.24 5.45
C ASN A 149 22.90 7.98 5.21
N MET A 150 21.80 7.22 5.24
CA MET A 150 20.45 7.77 5.08
C MET A 150 20.12 8.80 6.16
N LEU A 151 20.86 8.79 7.27
CA LEU A 151 20.71 9.72 8.38
C LEU A 151 21.52 11.01 8.20
N ALA A 152 22.53 11.04 7.32
CA ALA A 152 23.35 12.24 7.09
C ALA A 152 22.68 13.28 6.19
N ASP A 153 21.74 12.88 5.34
CA ASP A 153 20.99 13.84 4.55
C ASP A 153 19.86 14.46 5.36
N ARG A 154 20.24 15.33 6.30
CA ARG A 154 19.36 16.15 7.14
C ARG A 154 18.62 17.24 6.37
N ARG A 155 18.52 17.17 5.07
CA ARG A 155 17.63 18.05 4.33
C ARG A 155 16.20 17.67 4.73
N MET A 156 15.71 18.35 5.75
CA MET A 156 14.27 18.48 5.93
C MET A 156 13.76 19.00 4.59
N ASP A 157 13.06 18.14 3.89
CA ASP A 157 12.46 18.51 2.63
C ASP A 157 11.40 19.56 2.91
N THR A 158 11.76 20.82 2.65
CA THR A 158 10.86 21.97 2.80
C THR A 158 9.85 22.07 1.64
N ARG A 159 9.79 21.05 0.75
CA ARG A 159 8.81 21.03 -0.33
C ARG A 159 7.40 21.07 0.26
N LYS A 160 6.59 21.95 -0.26
CA LYS A 160 5.16 21.92 0.04
C LYS A 160 4.56 20.69 -0.63
N LEU A 161 4.30 19.65 0.15
CA LEU A 161 3.62 18.46 -0.35
C LEU A 161 2.17 18.79 -0.70
N PRO A 162 1.63 18.21 -1.78
CA PRO A 162 0.23 18.41 -2.15
C PRO A 162 -0.69 17.74 -1.13
N THR A 163 -1.89 18.27 -0.97
CA THR A 163 -2.96 17.60 -0.20
C THR A 163 -3.54 16.43 -0.99
N LEU A 164 -3.98 15.40 -0.28
CA LEU A 164 -4.76 14.32 -0.88
C LEU A 164 -6.23 14.72 -0.84
N GLU A 165 -6.77 15.07 -1.98
CA GLU A 165 -8.14 15.49 -2.18
C GLU A 165 -8.79 14.64 -3.26
N ALA A 166 -10.06 14.26 -3.06
CA ALA A 166 -10.84 13.54 -4.06
C ALA A 166 -11.68 14.58 -4.84
N PRO A 167 -11.40 14.80 -6.13
CA PRO A 167 -12.23 15.67 -6.95
C PRO A 167 -13.63 15.07 -7.06
N GLU A 168 -14.64 15.95 -7.24
CA GLU A 168 -15.99 15.50 -7.53
C GLU A 168 -16.04 14.90 -8.95
N ASP A 169 -16.60 13.72 -9.06
CA ASP A 169 -16.82 13.01 -10.32
C ASP A 169 -18.00 12.03 -10.11
N PRO A 170 -19.24 12.56 -10.05
CA PRO A 170 -20.41 11.76 -9.69
C PRO A 170 -20.78 10.71 -10.76
N ASP A 171 -20.41 10.94 -12.01
CA ASP A 171 -20.75 10.07 -13.14
C ASP A 171 -19.57 9.20 -13.60
N GLY A 172 -18.40 9.36 -12.96
CA GLY A 172 -17.18 8.67 -13.32
C GLY A 172 -17.14 7.22 -12.83
N PRO A 173 -16.20 6.41 -13.37
CA PRO A 173 -16.06 4.99 -13.02
C PRO A 173 -15.70 4.76 -11.54
N PHE A 174 -15.22 5.80 -10.86
CA PHE A 174 -14.85 5.80 -9.45
C PHE A 174 -15.74 6.72 -8.59
N ALA A 175 -16.96 7.02 -9.05
CA ALA A 175 -17.91 7.89 -8.32
C ALA A 175 -18.02 7.52 -6.83
N ASN A 176 -18.12 6.22 -6.52
CA ASN A 176 -18.23 5.71 -5.16
C ASN A 176 -16.88 5.47 -4.47
N SER A 177 -15.74 5.77 -5.08
CA SER A 177 -14.42 5.56 -4.48
C SER A 177 -13.61 6.86 -4.38
N PRO A 178 -13.78 7.64 -3.30
CA PRO A 178 -12.99 8.84 -3.07
C PRO A 178 -11.48 8.62 -3.17
N PHE A 179 -10.98 7.49 -2.67
CA PHE A 179 -9.56 7.17 -2.71
C PHE A 179 -9.04 7.01 -4.15
N ALA A 180 -9.75 6.28 -5.00
CA ALA A 180 -9.35 6.12 -6.40
C ALA A 180 -9.36 7.46 -7.16
N ARG A 181 -10.34 8.34 -6.89
CA ARG A 181 -10.38 9.70 -7.46
C ARG A 181 -9.21 10.56 -6.96
N ALA A 182 -8.87 10.48 -5.68
CA ALA A 182 -7.75 11.23 -5.10
C ALA A 182 -6.40 10.86 -5.70
N LEU A 183 -6.24 9.61 -6.16
CA LEU A 183 -5.07 9.16 -6.91
C LEU A 183 -5.10 9.59 -8.39
N GLY A 184 -6.23 10.11 -8.88
CA GLY A 184 -6.41 10.52 -10.27
C GLY A 184 -6.43 9.33 -11.25
N ILE A 185 -6.83 8.14 -10.77
CA ILE A 185 -6.89 6.94 -11.60
C ILE A 185 -7.90 7.15 -12.74
N ARG A 186 -7.51 6.75 -13.95
CA ARG A 186 -8.33 6.88 -15.15
C ARG A 186 -8.49 5.52 -15.84
N VAL A 187 -9.61 5.34 -16.50
CA VAL A 187 -9.87 4.20 -17.39
C VAL A 187 -9.51 4.61 -18.81
N ASN A 188 -8.71 3.81 -19.49
CA ASN A 188 -8.32 4.01 -20.88
C ASN A 188 -9.33 3.34 -21.84
N ASP A 189 -9.32 3.73 -23.12
CA ASP A 189 -10.25 3.21 -24.14
C ASP A 189 -10.12 1.68 -24.34
N ASP A 190 -8.93 1.13 -24.12
CA ASP A 190 -8.65 -0.30 -24.20
C ASP A 190 -9.05 -1.09 -22.93
N GLY A 191 -9.59 -0.40 -21.93
CA GLY A 191 -10.01 -0.97 -20.65
C GLY A 191 -8.92 -1.11 -19.61
N THR A 192 -7.67 -0.79 -19.91
CA THR A 192 -6.60 -0.67 -18.92
C THR A 192 -6.83 0.56 -18.03
N LEU A 193 -6.17 0.63 -16.90
CA LEU A 193 -6.20 1.78 -16.01
C LEU A 193 -4.85 2.47 -16.01
N THR A 194 -4.87 3.79 -15.85
CA THR A 194 -3.67 4.62 -15.64
C THR A 194 -3.74 5.31 -14.29
N MET A 195 -2.70 5.11 -13.46
CA MET A 195 -2.41 5.93 -12.30
C MET A 195 -1.36 6.98 -12.69
N PRO A 196 -1.72 8.28 -12.75
CA PRO A 196 -0.78 9.32 -13.13
C PRO A 196 0.30 9.48 -12.06
N PHE A 197 1.52 9.73 -12.48
CA PHE A 197 2.59 10.07 -11.55
C PHE A 197 2.30 11.39 -10.86
N SER A 198 2.47 11.41 -9.56
CA SER A 198 2.38 12.63 -8.76
C SER A 198 3.21 12.49 -7.49
N PRO A 199 3.59 13.60 -6.83
CA PRO A 199 4.25 13.55 -5.52
C PRO A 199 3.45 12.76 -4.45
N LYS A 200 2.15 12.63 -4.62
CA LYS A 200 1.25 11.92 -3.68
C LYS A 200 1.56 10.43 -3.54
N ILE A 201 2.26 9.84 -4.51
CA ILE A 201 2.53 8.39 -4.56
C ILE A 201 4.01 8.05 -4.44
N ILE A 202 4.87 9.02 -4.10
CA ILE A 202 6.31 8.79 -3.95
C ILE A 202 6.60 8.08 -2.63
N GLY A 203 7.35 6.97 -2.72
CA GLY A 203 7.84 6.22 -1.57
C GLY A 203 9.24 6.66 -1.13
N ASN A 204 10.12 6.93 -2.09
CA ASN A 204 11.48 7.36 -1.81
C ASN A 204 11.74 8.73 -2.45
N PRO A 205 11.86 9.81 -1.66
CA PRO A 205 12.06 11.15 -2.21
C PRO A 205 13.47 11.39 -2.77
N ILE A 206 14.46 10.59 -2.38
CA ILE A 206 15.85 10.70 -2.86
C ILE A 206 15.99 10.09 -4.26
N LEU A 207 15.40 8.93 -4.43
CA LEU A 207 15.23 8.25 -5.71
C LEU A 207 13.74 8.28 -6.02
N PRO A 208 13.23 9.24 -6.80
CA PRO A 208 11.79 9.42 -6.96
C PRO A 208 11.16 8.16 -7.55
N ALA A 209 10.86 7.22 -6.66
CA ALA A 209 10.26 5.94 -6.94
C ALA A 209 8.86 5.90 -6.33
N ILE A 210 7.93 5.30 -7.05
CA ILE A 210 6.57 5.06 -6.57
C ILE A 210 6.64 4.16 -5.32
N HIS A 211 5.86 4.51 -4.31
CA HIS A 211 5.70 3.73 -3.09
C HIS A 211 5.13 2.34 -3.40
N GLY A 212 5.74 1.28 -2.86
CA GLY A 212 5.30 -0.09 -3.09
C GLY A 212 3.83 -0.28 -2.75
N GLY A 213 3.42 0.16 -1.56
CA GLY A 213 2.03 0.12 -1.13
C GLY A 213 1.06 0.87 -2.06
N MET A 214 1.49 1.97 -2.69
CA MET A 214 0.65 2.67 -3.67
C MET A 214 0.51 1.90 -4.98
N THR A 215 1.57 1.20 -5.40
CA THR A 215 1.48 0.26 -6.53
C THR A 215 0.52 -0.89 -6.22
N GLY A 216 0.57 -1.45 -5.00
CA GLY A 216 -0.37 -2.47 -4.53
C GLY A 216 -1.80 -1.95 -4.50
N ALA A 217 -2.02 -0.75 -3.97
CA ALA A 217 -3.33 -0.08 -3.94
C ALA A 217 -3.90 0.14 -5.36
N PHE A 218 -3.05 0.50 -6.32
CA PHE A 218 -3.44 0.65 -7.71
C PHE A 218 -3.84 -0.68 -8.35
N LEU A 219 -3.07 -1.75 -8.11
CA LEU A 219 -3.40 -3.09 -8.60
C LEU A 219 -4.72 -3.60 -8.00
N GLU A 220 -4.98 -3.36 -6.72
CA GLU A 220 -6.25 -3.70 -6.07
C GLU A 220 -7.42 -2.90 -6.67
N THR A 221 -7.26 -1.58 -6.86
CA THR A 221 -8.26 -0.73 -7.51
C THR A 221 -8.58 -1.22 -8.92
N THR A 222 -7.53 -1.59 -9.69
CA THR A 222 -7.67 -2.15 -11.03
C THR A 222 -8.47 -3.46 -11.01
N ALA A 223 -8.16 -4.33 -10.05
CA ALA A 223 -8.86 -5.60 -9.89
C ALA A 223 -10.33 -5.41 -9.50
N ILE A 224 -10.64 -4.50 -8.56
CA ILE A 224 -12.01 -4.18 -8.17
C ILE A 224 -12.82 -3.71 -9.38
N LEU A 225 -12.32 -2.74 -10.14
CA LEU A 225 -13.05 -2.21 -11.28
C LEU A 225 -13.19 -3.24 -12.41
N GLY A 226 -12.12 -3.99 -12.71
CA GLY A 226 -12.13 -5.01 -13.76
C GLY A 226 -13.13 -6.11 -13.47
N VAL A 227 -13.15 -6.63 -12.23
CA VAL A 227 -14.12 -7.64 -11.80
C VAL A 227 -15.56 -7.11 -11.91
N ARG A 228 -15.80 -5.86 -11.47
CA ARG A 228 -17.13 -5.25 -11.60
C ARG A 228 -17.60 -5.15 -13.06
N ARG A 229 -16.71 -4.73 -13.95
CA ARG A 229 -17.02 -4.55 -15.37
C ARG A 229 -17.27 -5.91 -16.06
N GLU A 230 -16.40 -6.89 -15.83
CA GLU A 230 -16.50 -8.20 -16.47
C GLU A 230 -17.73 -8.99 -16.00
N LEU A 231 -18.07 -8.87 -14.71
CA LEU A 231 -19.21 -9.56 -14.14
C LEU A 231 -20.52 -8.74 -14.21
N GLY A 232 -20.49 -7.49 -14.68
CA GLY A 232 -21.65 -6.62 -14.76
C GLY A 232 -22.28 -6.30 -13.39
N ILE A 233 -21.51 -6.30 -12.31
CA ILE A 233 -22.00 -6.10 -10.95
C ILE A 233 -21.84 -4.64 -10.50
N ALA A 234 -22.88 -4.08 -9.89
CA ALA A 234 -22.81 -2.73 -9.30
C ALA A 234 -22.10 -2.73 -7.95
N ALA A 235 -22.31 -3.78 -7.13
CA ALA A 235 -21.73 -3.89 -5.80
C ALA A 235 -20.21 -4.03 -5.85
N LEU A 236 -19.51 -3.40 -4.90
CA LEU A 236 -18.07 -3.55 -4.75
C LEU A 236 -17.75 -4.95 -4.21
N PRO A 237 -16.88 -5.72 -4.88
CA PRO A 237 -16.41 -7.00 -4.37
C PRO A 237 -15.55 -6.77 -3.11
N LYS A 238 -15.70 -7.63 -2.10
CA LYS A 238 -14.95 -7.52 -0.84
C LYS A 238 -13.60 -8.24 -0.99
N PRO A 239 -12.47 -7.60 -0.71
CA PRO A 239 -11.19 -8.28 -0.72
C PRO A 239 -11.14 -9.35 0.38
N ILE A 240 -10.62 -10.52 0.03
CA ILE A 240 -10.29 -11.60 0.95
C ILE A 240 -8.79 -11.66 1.16
N GLY A 241 -8.03 -11.61 0.09
CA GLY A 241 -6.58 -11.64 0.13
C GLY A 241 -5.96 -11.07 -1.13
N LEU A 242 -4.80 -10.48 -0.97
CA LEU A 242 -4.01 -9.88 -2.02
C LEU A 242 -2.53 -10.23 -1.79
N THR A 243 -1.87 -10.75 -2.82
CA THR A 243 -0.41 -10.90 -2.83
C THR A 243 0.15 -10.05 -3.95
N VAL A 244 1.04 -9.13 -3.62
CA VAL A 244 1.74 -8.26 -4.58
C VAL A 244 3.19 -8.69 -4.66
N ASN A 245 3.69 -8.91 -5.88
CA ASN A 245 5.11 -9.15 -6.17
C ASN A 245 5.68 -7.91 -6.86
N TYR A 246 6.71 -7.32 -6.28
CA TYR A 246 7.39 -6.15 -6.81
C TYR A 246 8.60 -6.61 -7.64
N LEU A 247 8.49 -6.44 -8.94
CA LEU A 247 9.44 -7.00 -9.91
C LEU A 247 10.52 -6.00 -10.31
N ARG A 248 10.18 -4.71 -10.27
CA ARG A 248 11.07 -3.60 -10.61
C ARG A 248 10.66 -2.35 -9.83
N SER A 249 11.60 -1.42 -9.66
CA SER A 249 11.27 -0.11 -9.10
C SER A 249 10.36 0.67 -10.06
N GLY A 250 9.23 1.14 -9.55
CA GLY A 250 8.36 2.08 -10.25
C GLY A 250 9.04 3.45 -10.33
N ARG A 251 9.35 3.91 -11.55
CA ARG A 251 9.97 5.22 -11.79
C ARG A 251 8.93 6.34 -11.67
N ALA A 252 9.39 7.57 -11.69
CA ALA A 252 8.57 8.79 -11.70
C ALA A 252 7.82 8.97 -13.04
N LEU A 253 6.98 7.99 -13.40
CA LEU A 253 6.20 7.94 -14.64
C LEU A 253 4.78 7.43 -14.33
N ASP A 254 3.85 7.73 -15.23
CA ASP A 254 2.51 7.16 -15.19
C ASP A 254 2.62 5.63 -15.20
N THR A 255 1.74 4.98 -14.46
CA THR A 255 1.70 3.53 -14.34
C THR A 255 0.39 3.03 -14.92
N ILE A 256 0.48 2.05 -15.80
CA ILE A 256 -0.66 1.41 -16.45
C ILE A 256 -0.87 0.04 -15.80
N ALA A 257 -2.12 -0.38 -15.66
CA ALA A 257 -2.44 -1.72 -15.15
C ALA A 257 -3.62 -2.35 -15.89
N ASN A 258 -3.60 -3.67 -15.91
CA ASN A 258 -4.73 -4.49 -16.33
C ASN A 258 -5.02 -5.59 -15.29
N VAL A 259 -6.15 -6.23 -15.45
CA VAL A 259 -6.57 -7.37 -14.64
C VAL A 259 -7.18 -8.44 -15.54
N SER A 260 -7.03 -9.69 -15.16
CA SER A 260 -7.72 -10.84 -15.73
C SER A 260 -8.39 -11.67 -14.64
N ILE A 261 -9.58 -12.18 -14.91
CA ILE A 261 -10.25 -13.13 -14.03
C ILE A 261 -9.68 -14.52 -14.30
N VAL A 262 -9.04 -15.10 -13.28
CA VAL A 262 -8.48 -16.46 -13.35
C VAL A 262 -9.56 -17.50 -13.14
N LYS A 263 -10.49 -17.23 -12.22
CA LYS A 263 -11.59 -18.12 -11.90
C LYS A 263 -12.76 -17.32 -11.33
N GLN A 264 -13.94 -17.57 -11.89
CA GLN A 264 -15.20 -17.08 -11.35
C GLN A 264 -15.98 -18.24 -10.71
N GLY A 265 -16.27 -18.11 -9.43
CA GLY A 265 -17.20 -18.97 -8.70
C GLY A 265 -18.48 -18.23 -8.35
N ARG A 266 -19.42 -18.90 -7.69
CA ARG A 266 -20.68 -18.27 -7.23
C ARG A 266 -20.46 -17.14 -6.20
N ARG A 267 -19.51 -17.30 -5.30
CA ARG A 267 -19.23 -16.37 -4.19
C ARG A 267 -17.84 -15.77 -4.20
N ILE A 268 -16.91 -16.38 -4.93
CA ILE A 268 -15.50 -16.00 -4.92
C ILE A 268 -15.03 -15.87 -6.36
N VAL A 269 -14.29 -14.80 -6.63
CA VAL A 269 -13.55 -14.59 -7.86
C VAL A 269 -12.05 -14.51 -7.55
N ALA A 270 -11.24 -15.23 -8.32
CA ALA A 270 -9.78 -15.12 -8.30
C ALA A 270 -9.34 -14.28 -9.49
N PHE A 271 -8.39 -13.40 -9.28
CA PHE A 271 -7.87 -12.49 -10.30
C PHE A 271 -6.35 -12.43 -10.30
N GLU A 272 -5.80 -12.06 -11.44
CA GLU A 272 -4.42 -11.59 -11.60
C GLU A 272 -4.45 -10.18 -12.16
N ALA A 273 -3.57 -9.31 -11.64
CA ALA A 273 -3.37 -7.96 -12.14
C ALA A 273 -1.88 -7.70 -12.37
N ARG A 274 -1.55 -6.87 -13.37
CA ARG A 274 -0.17 -6.48 -13.69
C ARG A 274 -0.11 -4.98 -13.89
N ALA A 275 0.98 -4.38 -13.39
CA ALA A 275 1.26 -2.95 -13.58
C ALA A 275 2.61 -2.78 -14.29
N TRP A 276 2.65 -1.87 -15.25
CA TRP A 276 3.84 -1.53 -16.03
C TRP A 276 3.89 -0.01 -16.31
N GLN A 277 4.99 0.46 -16.87
CA GLN A 277 5.17 1.86 -17.25
C GLN A 277 5.38 2.03 -18.76
N ASP A 278 6.47 1.54 -19.32
CA ASP A 278 6.78 1.72 -20.73
C ASP A 278 6.40 0.49 -21.58
N ASP A 279 6.46 -0.70 -21.00
CA ASP A 279 6.41 -1.97 -21.71
C ASP A 279 5.58 -2.98 -20.92
N PRO A 280 4.44 -3.45 -21.44
CA PRO A 280 3.58 -4.43 -20.77
C PRO A 280 4.27 -5.78 -20.53
N ASP A 281 5.27 -6.14 -21.32
CA ASP A 281 6.05 -7.37 -21.14
C ASP A 281 7.10 -7.23 -20.04
N ARG A 282 7.27 -6.02 -19.50
CA ARG A 282 8.19 -5.72 -18.40
C ARG A 282 7.48 -5.09 -17.20
N PRO A 283 6.54 -5.81 -16.58
CA PRO A 283 5.77 -5.27 -15.47
C PRO A 283 6.67 -4.85 -14.30
N ILE A 284 6.29 -3.77 -13.61
CA ILE A 284 6.94 -3.33 -12.38
C ILE A 284 6.41 -4.11 -11.17
N ALA A 285 5.15 -4.54 -11.22
CA ALA A 285 4.53 -5.38 -10.19
C ALA A 285 3.45 -6.26 -10.79
N SER A 286 3.17 -7.36 -10.11
CA SER A 286 2.01 -8.20 -10.34
C SER A 286 1.28 -8.49 -9.03
N ALA A 287 -0.01 -8.73 -9.11
CA ALA A 287 -0.82 -9.12 -7.96
C ALA A 287 -1.69 -10.31 -8.31
N PHE A 288 -1.91 -11.16 -7.31
CA PHE A 288 -2.90 -12.22 -7.31
C PHE A 288 -3.78 -12.08 -6.07
N GLY A 289 -5.08 -12.28 -6.23
CA GLY A 289 -5.97 -12.13 -5.10
C GLY A 289 -7.34 -12.77 -5.30
N HIS A 290 -8.14 -12.64 -4.24
CA HIS A 290 -9.49 -13.16 -4.20
C HIS A 290 -10.43 -12.07 -3.68
N PHE A 291 -11.59 -11.98 -4.33
CA PHE A 291 -12.72 -11.19 -3.84
C PHE A 291 -13.91 -12.08 -3.51
N MET A 292 -14.63 -11.71 -2.46
CA MET A 292 -15.96 -12.23 -2.18
C MET A 292 -16.98 -11.36 -2.92
N LEU A 293 -17.81 -12.02 -3.70
CA LEU A 293 -18.97 -11.39 -4.37
C LEU A 293 -20.13 -11.32 -3.39
N ARG A 294 -20.86 -10.20 -3.39
CA ARG A 294 -22.14 -10.14 -2.66
C ARG A 294 -23.17 -11.01 -3.41
N PRO A 295 -23.97 -11.81 -2.72
CA PRO A 295 -25.09 -12.48 -3.36
C PRO A 295 -26.01 -11.44 -4.03
N THR A 296 -26.37 -11.67 -5.27
CA THR A 296 -27.45 -10.88 -5.90
C THR A 296 -28.76 -11.28 -5.24
N PRO A 297 -29.57 -10.34 -4.72
CA PRO A 297 -30.88 -10.68 -4.18
C PRO A 297 -31.69 -11.41 -5.25
N GLY A 298 -32.11 -12.66 -5.00
CA GLY A 298 -32.95 -13.46 -5.89
C GLY A 298 -32.37 -14.79 -6.41
N ASN A 299 -31.12 -15.16 -6.09
CA ASN A 299 -30.53 -16.43 -6.54
C ASN A 299 -30.23 -17.43 -5.41
N ASP A 300 -30.90 -17.35 -4.28
CA ASP A 300 -30.71 -18.27 -3.16
C ASP A 300 -31.62 -19.50 -3.21
N GLU A 301 -32.34 -19.74 -4.33
CA GLU A 301 -33.14 -20.97 -4.55
C GLU A 301 -32.61 -21.72 -5.78
N GLU A 302 -31.57 -22.56 -5.59
CA GLU A 302 -31.38 -23.85 -6.26
C GLU A 302 -30.22 -24.63 -5.63
#